data_dde61080b9f47bf6bbdb5c8d0ebefcee
#
_entry.id   dde61080b9f47bf6bbdb5c8d0ebefcee
#
_cell.length_a   1.000
_cell.length_b   1.000
_cell.length_c   1.000
_cell.angle_alpha   90.00
_cell.angle_beta   90.00
_cell.angle_gamma   90.00
#
_symmetry.space_group_name_H-M   'P 1'
#
loop_
_entity.id
_entity.type
_entity.pdbx_description
1 polymer ?
#
loop_
_entity_poly.entity_id
_entity_poly.type
_entity_poly.pdbx_seq_one_letter_code
_entity_poly.pdbx_strand_id
1 'polypeptide(L)'
;MDWLDQIVDNQEKSQFEIEVEGELAFAEYRLRKEFIIYPHTVVPKPIGGQGIGEALATYAMQYARDNNLKIKPYCPFIARFMKENLDEYGDLLAEGFRLP
;
A
#
# COMPACT_ATOMS: atom_id res chain seq x y z
N MET A 1 -8.75 14.74 8.86
CA MET A 1 -8.68 13.44 9.55
C MET A 1 -7.56 12.60 8.97
N ASP A 2 -6.79 11.99 9.83
CA ASP A 2 -5.67 11.16 9.39
C ASP A 2 -6.12 9.69 9.26
N TRP A 3 -6.37 9.27 8.03
CA TRP A 3 -6.75 7.88 7.75
C TRP A 3 -5.66 6.90 8.16
N LEU A 4 -4.40 7.35 8.09
CA LEU A 4 -3.25 6.48 8.35
C LEU A 4 -3.33 5.82 9.73
N ASP A 5 -3.77 6.57 10.73
CA ASP A 5 -3.88 6.08 12.11
C ASP A 5 -4.99 5.05 12.28
N GLN A 6 -5.90 4.95 11.33
CA GLN A 6 -7.04 4.04 11.40
C GLN A 6 -6.82 2.76 10.63
N ILE A 7 -5.74 2.66 9.86
CA ILE A 7 -5.43 1.47 9.08
C ILE A 7 -4.89 0.40 10.01
N VAL A 8 -5.37 -0.83 9.83
CA VAL A 8 -4.89 -1.98 10.59
C VAL A 8 -4.31 -3.03 9.65
N ASP A 9 -3.34 -3.77 10.14
CA ASP A 9 -2.75 -4.89 9.42
C ASP A 9 -3.53 -6.16 9.77
N ASN A 10 -4.39 -6.58 8.86
CA ASN A 10 -5.12 -7.83 9.03
C ASN A 10 -4.25 -8.98 8.52
N GLN A 11 -3.44 -9.54 9.40
CA GLN A 11 -2.47 -10.57 9.02
C GLN A 11 -3.14 -11.86 8.57
N GLU A 12 -4.31 -12.17 9.11
CA GLU A 12 -5.04 -13.36 8.71
C GLU A 12 -5.42 -13.32 7.24
N LYS A 13 -5.81 -12.14 6.75
CA LYS A 13 -6.19 -11.96 5.34
C LYS A 13 -5.06 -11.40 4.49
N SER A 14 -3.92 -11.10 5.08
CA SER A 14 -2.78 -10.49 4.40
C SER A 14 -3.18 -9.21 3.67
N GLN A 15 -3.75 -8.29 4.42
CA GLN A 15 -4.12 -7.00 3.86
C GLN A 15 -4.10 -5.90 4.92
N PHE A 16 -3.73 -4.68 4.51
CA PHE A 16 -3.86 -3.47 5.31
C PHE A 16 -5.26 -2.94 5.01
N GLU A 17 -6.05 -2.67 6.04
CA GLU A 17 -7.44 -2.32 5.79
C GLU A 17 -7.96 -1.21 6.70
N ILE A 18 -9.00 -0.56 6.23
CA ILE A 18 -9.69 0.48 6.98
C ILE A 18 -11.18 0.43 6.62
N GLU A 19 -12.02 0.52 7.64
CA GLU A 19 -13.46 0.60 7.42
C GLU A 19 -13.90 2.05 7.58
N VAL A 20 -14.62 2.57 6.58
CA VAL A 20 -15.12 3.93 6.57
C VAL A 20 -16.58 3.89 6.14
N GLU A 21 -17.47 4.38 6.97
CA GLU A 21 -18.90 4.45 6.65
C GLU A 21 -19.46 3.09 6.23
N GLY A 22 -19.01 2.03 6.89
CA GLY A 22 -19.49 0.68 6.59
C GLY A 22 -18.84 0.01 5.39
N GLU A 23 -17.93 0.70 4.70
CA GLU A 23 -17.24 0.17 3.53
C GLU A 23 -15.81 -0.18 3.89
N LEU A 24 -15.32 -1.31 3.38
CA LEU A 24 -13.96 -1.75 3.67
C LEU A 24 -13.03 -1.44 2.49
N ALA A 25 -12.02 -0.62 2.75
CA ALA A 25 -10.95 -0.38 1.78
C ALA A 25 -9.72 -1.16 2.23
N PHE A 26 -8.94 -1.67 1.29
CA PHE A 26 -7.77 -2.46 1.65
C PHE A 26 -6.72 -2.49 0.57
N ALA A 27 -5.48 -2.76 1.00
CA ALA A 27 -4.36 -3.05 0.13
C ALA A 27 -3.85 -4.45 0.49
N GLU A 28 -3.96 -5.36 -0.44
CA GLU A 28 -3.52 -6.74 -0.23
C GLU A 28 -2.00 -6.82 -0.33
N TYR A 29 -1.40 -7.74 0.41
CA TYR A 29 0.04 -7.94 0.32
C TYR A 29 0.40 -9.43 0.34
N ARG A 30 1.59 -9.74 -0.17
CA ARG A 30 2.18 -11.06 -0.08
C ARG A 30 3.59 -10.89 0.45
N LEU A 31 3.79 -11.36 1.67
CA LEU A 31 5.05 -11.19 2.37
C LEU A 31 6.04 -12.27 1.99
N ARG A 32 7.27 -11.87 1.70
CA ARG A 32 8.38 -12.79 1.43
C ARG A 32 9.54 -12.41 2.36
N LYS A 33 10.61 -13.19 2.28
CA LYS A 33 11.74 -12.98 3.18
C LYS A 33 12.38 -11.60 3.03
N GLU A 34 12.61 -11.17 1.79
CA GLU A 34 13.34 -9.93 1.53
C GLU A 34 12.53 -8.88 0.81
N PHE A 35 11.31 -9.21 0.40
CA PHE A 35 10.45 -8.25 -0.28
C PHE A 35 8.99 -8.51 0.02
N ILE A 36 8.17 -7.53 -0.30
CA ILE A 36 6.74 -7.62 -0.16
C ILE A 36 6.09 -7.27 -1.50
N ILE A 37 5.09 -8.06 -1.88
CA ILE A 37 4.35 -7.87 -3.11
C ILE A 37 3.04 -7.17 -2.78
N TYR A 38 2.70 -6.13 -3.53
CA TYR A 38 1.42 -5.45 -3.42
C TYR A 38 0.64 -5.69 -4.72
N PRO A 39 -0.25 -6.71 -4.75
CA PRO A 39 -0.93 -7.08 -5.98
C PRO A 39 -2.12 -6.18 -6.35
N HIS A 40 -2.87 -5.69 -5.37
CA HIS A 40 -3.95 -4.75 -5.68
C HIS A 40 -4.49 -4.04 -4.44
N THR A 41 -5.17 -2.93 -4.70
CA THR A 41 -5.78 -2.06 -3.70
C THR A 41 -7.22 -1.81 -4.11
N VAL A 42 -8.10 -1.83 -3.13
CA VAL A 42 -9.54 -1.62 -3.37
C VAL A 42 -10.05 -0.51 -2.48
N VAL A 43 -10.64 0.52 -3.08
CA VAL A 43 -11.36 1.57 -2.35
C VAL A 43 -12.77 1.62 -2.93
N PRO A 44 -13.79 1.21 -2.16
CA PRO A 44 -15.18 1.21 -2.66
C PRO A 44 -15.61 2.62 -3.07
N LYS A 45 -16.44 2.68 -4.13
CA LYS A 45 -16.88 3.95 -4.68
C LYS A 45 -17.51 4.90 -3.66
N PRO A 46 -18.38 4.42 -2.75
CA PRO A 46 -19.03 5.32 -1.79
C PRO A 46 -18.05 6.11 -0.92
N ILE A 47 -16.84 5.61 -0.72
CA ILE A 47 -15.83 6.29 0.10
C ILE A 47 -14.64 6.77 -0.73
N GLY A 48 -14.77 6.78 -2.05
CA GLY A 48 -13.71 7.28 -2.94
C GLY A 48 -13.55 8.79 -2.84
N GLY A 49 -12.38 9.28 -3.28
CA GLY A 49 -12.13 10.72 -3.34
C GLY A 49 -11.80 11.37 -2.01
N GLN A 50 -11.53 10.59 -0.97
CA GLN A 50 -11.24 11.12 0.36
C GLN A 50 -9.79 10.92 0.79
N GLY A 51 -8.92 10.41 -0.10
CA GLY A 51 -7.52 10.18 0.23
C GLY A 51 -7.24 8.85 0.90
N ILE A 52 -8.22 7.93 0.92
CA ILE A 52 -8.05 6.63 1.57
C ILE A 52 -7.03 5.77 0.83
N GLY A 53 -7.06 5.79 -0.50
CA GLY A 53 -6.10 5.03 -1.31
C GLY A 53 -4.67 5.50 -1.05
N GLU A 54 -4.47 6.81 -1.00
CA GLU A 54 -3.15 7.37 -0.71
C GLU A 54 -2.68 7.00 0.69
N ALA A 55 -3.59 6.96 1.66
CA ALA A 55 -3.24 6.55 3.01
C ALA A 55 -2.82 5.08 3.05
N LEU A 56 -3.54 4.21 2.33
CA LEU A 56 -3.17 2.79 2.23
C LEU A 56 -1.79 2.63 1.58
N ALA A 57 -1.54 3.40 0.51
CA ALA A 57 -0.24 3.36 -0.16
C ALA A 57 0.88 3.84 0.78
N THR A 58 0.64 4.92 1.52
CA THR A 58 1.62 5.43 2.49
C THR A 58 1.91 4.39 3.57
N TYR A 59 0.87 3.76 4.10
CA TYR A 59 1.02 2.70 5.09
C TYR A 59 1.87 1.55 4.51
N ALA A 60 1.58 1.17 3.26
CA ALA A 60 2.32 0.11 2.59
C ALA A 60 3.81 0.44 2.45
N MET A 61 4.14 1.70 2.13
CA MET A 61 5.53 2.15 2.04
C MET A 61 6.21 2.08 3.40
N GLN A 62 5.56 2.61 4.43
CA GLN A 62 6.13 2.64 5.78
C GLN A 62 6.32 1.24 6.35
N TYR A 63 5.37 0.35 6.09
CA TYR A 63 5.49 -1.05 6.52
C TYR A 63 6.75 -1.69 5.94
N ALA A 64 6.96 -1.50 4.64
CA ALA A 64 8.13 -2.08 3.98
C ALA A 64 9.43 -1.50 4.56
N ARG A 65 9.46 -0.19 4.79
CA ARG A 65 10.65 0.46 5.34
C ARG A 65 10.94 -0.04 6.75
N ASP A 66 9.91 -0.11 7.59
CA ASP A 66 10.08 -0.52 8.99
C ASP A 66 10.52 -1.96 9.13
N ASN A 67 10.22 -2.78 8.14
CA ASN A 67 10.54 -4.21 8.16
C ASN A 67 11.70 -4.58 7.23
N ASN A 68 12.40 -3.59 6.70
CA ASN A 68 13.57 -3.78 5.82
C ASN A 68 13.25 -4.63 4.59
N LEU A 69 12.08 -4.37 3.98
CA LEU A 69 11.63 -5.09 2.80
C LEU A 69 11.69 -4.21 1.57
N LYS A 70 12.03 -4.80 0.43
CA LYS A 70 11.86 -4.14 -0.85
C LYS A 70 10.45 -4.41 -1.35
N ILE A 71 9.95 -3.56 -2.25
CA ILE A 71 8.58 -3.63 -2.72
C ILE A 71 8.54 -4.04 -4.18
N LYS A 72 7.64 -4.99 -4.50
CA LYS A 72 7.28 -5.34 -5.87
C LYS A 72 5.84 -4.88 -6.10
N PRO A 73 5.65 -3.67 -6.66
CA PRO A 73 4.31 -3.09 -6.79
C PRO A 73 3.62 -3.53 -8.08
N TYR A 74 2.99 -4.70 -8.06
CA TYR A 74 2.20 -5.16 -9.21
C TYR A 74 0.88 -4.39 -9.33
N CYS A 75 0.40 -3.82 -8.24
CA CYS A 75 -0.80 -2.97 -8.26
C CYS A 75 -0.51 -1.66 -8.99
N PRO A 76 -1.26 -1.32 -10.06
CA PRO A 76 -1.00 -0.08 -10.79
C PRO A 76 -1.10 1.17 -9.92
N PHE A 77 -2.01 1.16 -8.94
CA PHE A 77 -2.16 2.31 -8.04
C PHE A 77 -0.91 2.50 -7.18
N ILE A 78 -0.42 1.41 -6.57
CA ILE A 78 0.77 1.46 -5.72
C ILE A 78 1.99 1.85 -6.56
N ALA A 79 2.11 1.27 -7.77
CA ALA A 79 3.23 1.59 -8.66
C ALA A 79 3.25 3.08 -9.03
N ARG A 80 2.08 3.63 -9.34
CA ARG A 80 1.97 5.05 -9.67
C ARG A 80 2.31 5.92 -8.47
N PHE A 81 1.83 5.53 -7.28
CA PHE A 81 2.13 6.24 -6.05
C PHE A 81 3.64 6.31 -5.82
N MET A 82 4.34 5.18 -6.00
CA MET A 82 5.80 5.16 -5.87
C MET A 82 6.46 6.06 -6.92
N LYS A 83 5.99 6.01 -8.16
CA LYS A 83 6.55 6.83 -9.22
C LYS A 83 6.39 8.31 -8.94
N GLU A 84 5.27 8.71 -8.37
CA GLU A 84 5.00 10.10 -8.04
C GLU A 84 5.75 10.56 -6.78
N ASN A 85 6.32 9.62 -6.02
CA ASN A 85 7.01 9.91 -4.77
C ASN A 85 8.39 9.23 -4.73
N LEU A 86 9.10 9.24 -5.86
CA LEU A 86 10.40 8.57 -5.98
C LEU A 86 11.45 9.10 -5.01
N ASP A 87 11.41 10.41 -4.75
CA ASP A 87 12.37 11.02 -3.82
C ASP A 87 12.25 10.40 -2.43
N GLU A 88 11.05 10.01 -2.05
CA GLU A 88 10.80 9.48 -0.72
C GLU A 88 10.87 7.97 -0.67
N TYR A 89 10.35 7.28 -1.69
CA TYR A 89 10.16 5.84 -1.64
C TYR A 89 10.89 5.04 -2.72
N GLY A 90 11.60 5.72 -3.62
CA GLY A 90 12.27 5.02 -4.72
C GLY A 90 13.27 3.97 -4.25
N ASP A 91 13.89 4.18 -3.10
CA ASP A 91 14.84 3.23 -2.53
C ASP A 91 14.20 1.92 -2.08
N LEU A 92 12.87 1.89 -1.94
CA LEU A 92 12.15 0.68 -1.54
C LEU A 92 11.85 -0.24 -2.71
N LEU A 93 11.99 0.24 -3.95
CA LEU A 93 11.66 -0.56 -5.12
C LEU A 93 12.62 -1.74 -5.25
N ALA A 94 12.07 -2.94 -5.46
CA ALA A 94 12.88 -4.14 -5.60
C ALA A 94 13.79 -4.04 -6.82
N GLU A 95 15.02 -4.55 -6.69
CA GLU A 95 15.99 -4.53 -7.77
C GLU A 95 15.44 -5.24 -9.00
N GLY A 96 15.61 -4.63 -10.16
CA GLY A 96 15.13 -5.20 -11.42
C GLY A 96 13.67 -4.94 -11.73
N PHE A 97 12.91 -4.39 -10.78
CA PHE A 97 11.51 -4.05 -11.02
C PHE A 97 11.42 -2.67 -11.65
N ARG A 98 10.61 -2.54 -12.69
CA ARG A 98 10.44 -1.26 -13.38
C ARG A 98 9.06 -0.68 -13.14
N LEU A 99 9.04 0.61 -12.80
CA LEU A 99 7.77 1.33 -12.68
C LEU A 99 7.28 1.74 -14.07
N PRO A 100 5.95 1.79 -14.28
CA PRO A 100 5.36 2.16 -15.57
C PRO A 100 5.61 3.60 -15.96
#